data_5f0a5aafc64769db36e8ca8b4915cef2
#
_entry.id   5f0a5aafc64769db36e8ca8b4915cef2
#
_cell.length_a   1.000
_cell.length_b   1.000
_cell.length_c   1.000
_cell.angle_alpha   90.00
_cell.angle_beta   90.00
_cell.angle_gamma   90.00
#
_symmetry.space_group_name_H-M   'P 1'
#
loop_
_entity.id
_entity.type
_entity.pdbx_description
1 polymer ?
#
loop_
_entity_poly.entity_id
_entity_poly.type
_entity_poly.pdbx_seq_one_letter_code
_entity_poly.pdbx_strand_id
1 'polypeptide(L)'
;CALPIFQMALPLLVQPDAVVENEDLPVSTPLLYPSAGLPAVIDTEAAFSDAIANLAQGSGPFALDAERASGYKYSARAYLIQIKREGGGLHLIDPIAFGPGHRLFSELNELLQSEEVILHASTQDLPCLRELGINPSLLFDTELGARIAGLPRVGLGPLLESLMGVSLAKEHSAVDWSQRPLPSDWLNYAALDVELLVELRNKVYQLLEDAGKLQWALEDFAAILAAPPAPPRVDPWRRTSGMHKVKKRNQMAVV
;
A
#
# COMPACT_ATOMS: atom_id res chain seq x y z
N CYS A 1 -12.23 56.94 -53.66
CA CYS A 1 -11.68 56.10 -52.60
C CYS A 1 -12.66 54.97 -52.30
N ALA A 2 -12.39 53.78 -52.87
CA ALA A 2 -13.18 52.60 -52.62
C ALA A 2 -12.44 51.72 -51.57
N LEU A 3 -13.13 51.34 -50.49
CA LEU A 3 -12.64 50.41 -49.48
C LEU A 3 -12.87 48.96 -49.95
N PRO A 4 -11.96 48.03 -49.69
CA PRO A 4 -12.14 46.65 -50.11
C PRO A 4 -13.10 45.90 -49.15
N ILE A 5 -13.97 45.12 -49.79
CA ILE A 5 -14.93 44.24 -49.16
C ILE A 5 -14.17 43.07 -48.53
N PHE A 6 -14.25 42.91 -47.21
CA PHE A 6 -13.77 41.73 -46.51
C PHE A 6 -14.68 40.55 -46.76
N GLN A 7 -14.16 39.55 -47.44
CA GLN A 7 -14.81 38.27 -47.67
C GLN A 7 -14.71 37.41 -46.41
N MET A 8 -15.82 37.22 -45.67
CA MET A 8 -15.91 36.34 -44.53
C MET A 8 -15.79 34.90 -45.01
N ALA A 9 -14.72 34.25 -44.57
CA ALA A 9 -14.57 32.80 -44.73
C ALA A 9 -15.54 32.08 -43.79
N LEU A 10 -16.30 31.14 -44.31
CA LEU A 10 -17.16 30.23 -43.57
C LEU A 10 -16.30 29.35 -42.63
N PRO A 11 -16.76 29.04 -41.41
CA PRO A 11 -16.04 28.11 -40.53
C PRO A 11 -16.07 26.71 -41.12
N LEU A 12 -14.89 26.07 -41.11
CA LEU A 12 -14.76 24.64 -41.43
C LEU A 12 -15.66 23.85 -40.46
N LEU A 13 -16.51 23.02 -41.02
CA LEU A 13 -17.22 21.96 -40.29
C LEU A 13 -16.17 21.02 -39.66
N VAL A 14 -16.03 21.08 -38.35
CA VAL A 14 -15.31 20.08 -37.57
C VAL A 14 -16.08 18.78 -37.74
N GLN A 15 -15.47 17.80 -38.37
CA GLN A 15 -16.01 16.44 -38.40
C GLN A 15 -16.03 15.89 -36.98
N PRO A 16 -17.08 15.15 -36.57
CA PRO A 16 -17.08 14.52 -35.26
C PRO A 16 -15.92 13.53 -35.20
N ASP A 17 -15.14 13.66 -34.14
CA ASP A 17 -14.01 12.81 -33.82
C ASP A 17 -14.36 11.34 -34.04
N ALA A 18 -13.51 10.67 -34.82
CA ALA A 18 -13.55 9.23 -34.96
C ALA A 18 -13.56 8.62 -33.55
N VAL A 19 -14.58 7.81 -33.29
CA VAL A 19 -14.62 6.95 -32.12
C VAL A 19 -13.33 6.12 -32.15
N VAL A 20 -12.38 6.44 -31.29
CA VAL A 20 -11.22 5.60 -31.05
C VAL A 20 -11.79 4.31 -30.48
N GLU A 21 -11.85 3.28 -31.34
CA GLU A 21 -12.15 1.92 -30.88
C GLU A 21 -11.18 1.64 -29.75
N ASN A 22 -11.73 1.26 -28.60
CA ASN A 22 -10.98 0.81 -27.46
C ASN A 22 -10.04 -0.30 -27.96
N GLU A 23 -8.75 0.01 -28.09
CA GLU A 23 -7.74 -1.03 -28.25
C GLU A 23 -7.95 -2.00 -27.07
N ASP A 24 -8.15 -3.27 -27.38
CA ASP A 24 -8.34 -4.35 -26.42
C ASP A 24 -7.23 -4.26 -25.38
N LEU A 25 -7.54 -3.69 -24.21
CA LEU A 25 -6.63 -3.76 -23.06
C LEU A 25 -6.37 -5.25 -22.82
N PRO A 26 -5.12 -5.67 -22.64
CA PRO A 26 -4.81 -7.07 -22.41
C PRO A 26 -5.65 -7.57 -21.24
N VAL A 27 -6.40 -8.65 -21.48
CA VAL A 27 -7.30 -9.24 -20.48
C VAL A 27 -6.44 -9.65 -19.28
N SER A 28 -6.59 -8.92 -18.18
CA SER A 28 -5.87 -9.25 -16.95
C SER A 28 -6.45 -10.51 -16.32
N THR A 29 -5.59 -11.38 -15.79
CA THR A 29 -5.99 -12.58 -15.07
C THR A 29 -6.37 -12.22 -13.63
N PRO A 30 -7.60 -12.50 -13.17
CA PRO A 30 -7.98 -12.22 -11.79
C PRO A 30 -7.19 -13.07 -10.79
N LEU A 31 -6.57 -12.45 -9.80
CA LEU A 31 -6.01 -13.13 -8.64
C LEU A 31 -7.06 -13.07 -7.51
N LEU A 32 -7.69 -14.20 -7.23
CA LEU A 32 -8.82 -14.28 -6.30
C LEU A 32 -8.41 -14.73 -4.90
N TYR A 33 -7.35 -15.55 -4.80
CA TYR A 33 -6.87 -16.12 -3.54
C TYR A 33 -5.34 -16.19 -3.54
N PRO A 34 -4.70 -16.12 -2.36
CA PRO A 34 -3.26 -16.40 -2.25
C PRO A 34 -2.94 -17.82 -2.76
N SER A 35 -1.79 -18.00 -3.40
CA SER A 35 -1.37 -19.25 -4.02
C SER A 35 -1.29 -20.43 -3.05
N ALA A 36 -0.89 -20.18 -1.81
CA ALA A 36 -0.84 -21.16 -0.72
C ALA A 36 -2.14 -21.28 0.09
N GLY A 37 -3.21 -20.60 -0.33
CA GLY A 37 -4.46 -20.48 0.42
C GLY A 37 -4.40 -19.39 1.49
N LEU A 38 -5.57 -19.08 2.08
CA LEU A 38 -5.69 -18.05 3.11
C LEU A 38 -5.24 -18.61 4.46
N PRO A 39 -4.19 -18.05 5.11
CA PRO A 39 -3.74 -18.50 6.41
C PRO A 39 -4.71 -18.05 7.51
N ALA A 40 -4.70 -18.76 8.64
CA ALA A 40 -5.39 -18.32 9.85
C ALA A 40 -4.75 -17.05 10.42
N VAL A 41 -5.57 -16.23 11.09
CA VAL A 41 -5.06 -15.05 11.81
C VAL A 41 -4.27 -15.50 13.04
N ILE A 42 -3.10 -14.91 13.20
CA ILE A 42 -2.19 -15.15 14.33
C ILE A 42 -2.57 -14.20 15.47
N ASP A 43 -3.14 -14.75 16.52
CA ASP A 43 -3.59 -14.05 17.72
C ASP A 43 -3.06 -14.68 19.03
N THR A 44 -2.15 -15.68 18.93
CA THR A 44 -1.49 -16.35 20.07
C THR A 44 0.03 -16.25 19.97
N GLU A 45 0.71 -16.21 21.13
CA GLU A 45 2.19 -16.17 21.17
C GLU A 45 2.84 -17.37 20.47
N ALA A 46 2.26 -18.57 20.64
CA ALA A 46 2.79 -19.77 20.00
C ALA A 46 2.77 -19.66 18.48
N ALA A 47 1.62 -19.29 17.89
CA ALA A 47 1.49 -19.11 16.45
C ALA A 47 2.37 -17.97 15.93
N PHE A 48 2.57 -16.89 16.71
CA PHE A 48 3.45 -15.81 16.31
C PHE A 48 4.93 -16.22 16.34
N SER A 49 5.36 -16.98 17.36
CA SER A 49 6.71 -17.55 17.41
C SER A 49 6.96 -18.51 16.24
N ASP A 50 5.98 -19.36 15.91
CA ASP A 50 6.08 -20.27 14.79
C ASP A 50 6.18 -19.52 13.44
N ALA A 51 5.43 -18.42 13.29
CA ALA A 51 5.51 -17.56 12.11
C ALA A 51 6.90 -16.92 11.95
N ILE A 52 7.49 -16.40 13.03
CA ILE A 52 8.85 -15.86 13.02
C ILE A 52 9.85 -16.96 12.62
N ALA A 53 9.73 -18.16 13.20
CA ALA A 53 10.58 -19.29 12.87
C ALA A 53 10.47 -19.72 11.40
N ASN A 54 9.26 -19.72 10.83
CA ASN A 54 9.03 -20.02 9.43
C ASN A 54 9.64 -18.93 8.52
N LEU A 55 9.39 -17.66 8.83
CA LEU A 55 9.97 -16.53 8.09
C LEU A 55 11.52 -16.57 8.12
N ALA A 56 12.11 -16.99 9.24
CA ALA A 56 13.56 -17.12 9.36
C ALA A 56 14.16 -18.22 8.46
N GLN A 57 13.38 -19.25 8.10
CA GLN A 57 13.79 -20.29 7.16
C GLN A 57 13.67 -19.85 5.70
N GLY A 58 12.95 -18.77 5.44
CA GLY A 58 12.78 -18.20 4.11
C GLY A 58 14.04 -17.51 3.61
N SER A 59 13.98 -17.08 2.35
CA SER A 59 15.07 -16.34 1.69
C SER A 59 14.55 -15.13 0.92
N GLY A 60 15.46 -14.19 0.62
CA GLY A 60 15.11 -12.97 -0.08
C GLY A 60 14.31 -11.97 0.77
N PRO A 61 13.76 -10.92 0.14
CA PRO A 61 13.11 -9.83 0.83
C PRO A 61 11.78 -10.24 1.49
N PHE A 62 11.34 -9.41 2.44
CA PHE A 62 10.04 -9.53 3.06
C PHE A 62 9.02 -8.61 2.37
N ALA A 63 7.91 -9.14 1.91
CA ALA A 63 6.75 -8.35 1.52
C ALA A 63 5.90 -8.06 2.77
N LEU A 64 5.60 -6.79 3.04
CA LEU A 64 4.90 -6.35 4.25
C LEU A 64 3.81 -5.36 3.89
N ASP A 65 2.70 -5.42 4.62
CA ASP A 65 1.62 -4.44 4.56
C ASP A 65 0.90 -4.35 5.91
N ALA A 66 0.11 -3.30 6.15
CA ALA A 66 -0.63 -3.13 7.41
C ALA A 66 -1.97 -2.42 7.23
N GLU A 67 -3.03 -3.03 7.76
CA GLU A 67 -4.37 -2.49 7.72
C GLU A 67 -4.68 -1.58 8.91
N ARG A 68 -5.32 -0.47 8.63
CA ARG A 68 -5.67 0.58 9.61
C ARG A 68 -7.15 0.90 9.56
N ALA A 69 -7.72 1.31 10.69
CA ALA A 69 -9.11 1.75 10.78
C ALA A 69 -9.26 3.29 10.71
N SER A 70 -8.49 3.96 9.87
CA SER A 70 -8.35 5.44 9.85
C SER A 70 -9.65 6.20 9.55
N GLY A 71 -10.64 5.57 8.91
CA GLY A 71 -11.98 6.13 8.69
C GLY A 71 -12.92 6.01 9.89
N TYR A 72 -12.56 5.18 10.87
CA TYR A 72 -13.41 4.79 12.01
C TYR A 72 -12.77 5.11 13.37
N LYS A 73 -11.46 5.19 13.43
CA LYS A 73 -10.68 5.46 14.65
C LYS A 73 -9.71 6.60 14.40
N TYR A 74 -9.50 7.45 15.40
CA TYR A 74 -8.48 8.52 15.36
C TYR A 74 -7.04 8.00 15.47
N SER A 75 -6.89 6.74 15.87
CA SER A 75 -5.61 6.06 15.95
C SER A 75 -5.11 5.65 14.55
N ALA A 76 -3.85 5.85 14.29
CA ALA A 76 -3.18 5.34 13.08
C ALA A 76 -2.60 3.92 13.27
N ARG A 77 -2.91 3.24 14.40
CA ARG A 77 -2.37 1.92 14.73
C ARG A 77 -2.74 0.85 13.70
N ALA A 78 -1.89 -0.16 13.58
CA ALA A 78 -2.20 -1.35 12.79
C ALA A 78 -3.25 -2.22 13.50
N TYR A 79 -4.15 -2.78 12.70
CA TYR A 79 -5.18 -3.74 13.11
C TYR A 79 -4.99 -5.12 12.48
N LEU A 80 -4.20 -5.20 11.42
CA LEU A 80 -3.70 -6.45 10.84
C LEU A 80 -2.33 -6.14 10.22
N ILE A 81 -1.41 -7.09 10.28
CA ILE A 81 -0.13 -7.04 9.58
C ILE A 81 -0.05 -8.27 8.69
N GLN A 82 0.24 -8.04 7.42
CA GLN A 82 0.50 -9.08 6.45
C GLN A 82 2.01 -9.15 6.21
N ILE A 83 2.57 -10.34 6.27
CA ILE A 83 3.98 -10.56 5.96
C ILE A 83 4.16 -11.84 5.16
N LYS A 84 4.91 -11.74 4.07
CA LYS A 84 5.24 -12.87 3.21
C LYS A 84 6.73 -12.90 2.92
N ARG A 85 7.30 -14.10 2.87
CA ARG A 85 8.69 -14.34 2.46
C ARG A 85 8.75 -15.63 1.65
N GLU A 86 9.60 -15.67 0.64
CA GLU A 86 9.83 -16.88 -0.15
C GLU A 86 10.36 -18.01 0.74
N GLY A 87 9.71 -19.18 0.70
CA GLY A 87 10.02 -20.31 1.58
C GLY A 87 9.63 -20.11 3.06
N GLY A 88 9.27 -18.90 3.47
CA GLY A 88 8.82 -18.57 4.84
C GLY A 88 7.31 -18.49 4.99
N GLY A 89 6.56 -18.50 3.88
CA GLY A 89 5.10 -18.45 3.86
C GLY A 89 4.51 -17.06 3.99
N LEU A 90 3.18 -17.02 4.01
CA LEU A 90 2.34 -15.84 4.22
C LEU A 90 1.70 -15.93 5.61
N HIS A 91 1.77 -14.83 6.37
CA HIS A 91 1.25 -14.76 7.73
C HIS A 91 0.41 -13.49 7.91
N LEU A 92 -0.72 -13.63 8.61
CA LEU A 92 -1.64 -12.57 8.99
C LEU A 92 -1.61 -12.41 10.51
N ILE A 93 -1.00 -11.36 11.01
CA ILE A 93 -0.79 -11.14 12.45
C ILE A 93 -1.78 -10.11 12.95
N ASP A 94 -2.56 -10.44 14.01
CA ASP A 94 -3.41 -9.49 14.72
C ASP A 94 -2.60 -8.77 15.80
N PRO A 95 -2.14 -7.52 15.60
CA PRO A 95 -1.35 -6.81 16.56
C PRO A 95 -2.15 -6.42 17.81
N ILE A 96 -3.48 -6.46 17.75
CA ILE A 96 -4.36 -6.12 18.87
C ILE A 96 -4.28 -7.16 19.98
N ALA A 97 -4.08 -8.43 19.61
CA ALA A 97 -3.94 -9.54 20.58
C ALA A 97 -2.70 -9.40 21.47
N PHE A 98 -1.65 -8.73 20.99
CA PHE A 98 -0.36 -8.62 21.67
C PHE A 98 -0.13 -7.25 22.30
N GLY A 99 -0.58 -6.19 21.64
CA GLY A 99 -0.33 -4.81 22.03
C GLY A 99 1.09 -4.30 21.71
N PRO A 100 1.31 -2.98 21.79
CA PRO A 100 2.61 -2.38 21.55
C PRO A 100 3.64 -2.79 22.60
N GLY A 101 4.90 -2.98 22.18
CA GLY A 101 6.00 -3.37 23.05
C GLY A 101 6.05 -4.87 23.40
N HIS A 102 5.20 -5.70 22.79
CA HIS A 102 5.28 -7.14 22.97
C HIS A 102 6.60 -7.69 22.38
N ARG A 103 7.28 -8.59 23.12
CA ARG A 103 8.61 -9.11 22.76
C ARG A 103 8.71 -9.69 21.36
N LEU A 104 7.65 -10.37 20.88
CA LEU A 104 7.64 -10.98 19.56
C LEU A 104 7.72 -9.96 18.40
N PHE A 105 7.27 -8.73 18.61
CA PHE A 105 7.53 -7.67 17.63
C PHE A 105 9.00 -7.27 17.58
N SER A 106 9.72 -7.32 18.71
CA SER A 106 11.17 -7.09 18.72
C SER A 106 11.91 -8.23 18.02
N GLU A 107 11.52 -9.48 18.28
CA GLU A 107 12.08 -10.65 17.58
C GLU A 107 11.81 -10.60 16.06
N LEU A 108 10.59 -10.24 15.65
CA LEU A 108 10.27 -10.02 14.23
C LEU A 108 11.11 -8.89 13.65
N ASN A 109 11.24 -7.77 14.37
CA ASN A 109 12.06 -6.65 13.91
C ASN A 109 13.55 -7.03 13.75
N GLU A 110 14.11 -7.83 14.66
CA GLU A 110 15.48 -8.35 14.52
C GLU A 110 15.63 -9.17 13.24
N LEU A 111 14.66 -10.03 12.94
CA LEU A 111 14.65 -10.80 11.69
C LEU A 111 14.59 -9.89 10.45
N LEU A 112 13.78 -8.85 10.47
CA LEU A 112 13.62 -7.91 9.36
C LEU A 112 14.88 -7.07 9.08
N GLN A 113 15.84 -6.99 10.04
CA GLN A 113 17.12 -6.30 9.80
C GLN A 113 18.03 -7.06 8.82
N SER A 114 17.77 -8.34 8.57
CA SER A 114 18.64 -9.19 7.73
C SER A 114 18.49 -8.96 6.24
N GLU A 115 17.35 -8.41 5.81
CA GLU A 115 16.98 -8.33 4.39
C GLU A 115 16.16 -7.07 4.10
N GLU A 116 15.93 -6.83 2.81
CA GLU A 116 15.06 -5.75 2.35
C GLU A 116 13.59 -6.01 2.72
N VAL A 117 12.90 -4.99 3.20
CA VAL A 117 11.44 -4.98 3.39
C VAL A 117 10.80 -4.21 2.24
N ILE A 118 9.87 -4.87 1.58
CA ILE A 118 9.08 -4.30 0.48
C ILE A 118 7.75 -3.84 1.04
N LEU A 119 7.40 -2.60 0.78
CA LEU A 119 6.10 -2.00 1.08
C LEU A 119 5.53 -1.35 -0.20
N HIS A 120 4.22 -1.17 -0.25
CA HIS A 120 3.57 -0.35 -1.25
C HIS A 120 3.03 0.92 -0.59
N ALA A 121 3.51 2.10 -0.99
CA ALA A 121 3.22 3.39 -0.34
C ALA A 121 3.62 3.42 1.16
N SER A 122 4.85 3.03 1.44
CA SER A 122 5.43 2.77 2.77
C SER A 122 5.19 3.87 3.82
N THR A 123 5.08 5.13 3.40
CA THR A 123 4.79 6.26 4.29
C THR A 123 3.44 6.15 5.00
N GLN A 124 2.55 5.30 4.51
CA GLN A 124 1.27 5.03 5.14
C GLN A 124 1.38 4.03 6.29
N ASP A 125 2.26 3.02 6.17
CA ASP A 125 2.33 1.88 7.09
C ASP A 125 3.47 1.99 8.10
N LEU A 126 4.60 2.59 7.71
CA LEU A 126 5.73 2.80 8.61
C LEU A 126 5.35 3.45 9.96
N PRO A 127 4.44 4.44 10.04
CA PRO A 127 4.04 5.00 11.33
C PRO A 127 3.42 3.97 12.27
N CYS A 128 2.49 3.13 11.80
CA CYS A 128 1.84 2.12 12.63
C CYS A 128 2.75 0.93 12.93
N LEU A 129 3.64 0.56 12.03
CA LEU A 129 4.67 -0.45 12.26
C LEU A 129 5.66 -0.01 13.34
N ARG A 130 6.10 1.27 13.30
CA ARG A 130 6.97 1.85 14.32
C ARG A 130 6.35 1.88 15.72
N GLU A 131 5.03 2.07 15.83
CA GLU A 131 4.31 1.96 17.11
C GLU A 131 4.44 0.57 17.73
N LEU A 132 4.62 -0.46 16.91
CA LEU A 132 4.84 -1.85 17.35
C LEU A 132 6.32 -2.20 17.54
N GLY A 133 7.24 -1.27 17.25
CA GLY A 133 8.68 -1.50 17.33
C GLY A 133 9.27 -2.11 16.05
N ILE A 134 8.52 -2.17 14.96
CA ILE A 134 8.98 -2.65 13.65
C ILE A 134 9.60 -1.49 12.88
N ASN A 135 10.92 -1.55 12.69
CA ASN A 135 11.73 -0.51 12.04
C ASN A 135 12.70 -1.18 11.07
N PRO A 136 12.34 -1.43 9.81
CA PRO A 136 13.22 -2.06 8.85
C PRO A 136 14.47 -1.20 8.60
N SER A 137 15.60 -1.85 8.30
CA SER A 137 16.87 -1.18 7.97
C SER A 137 17.02 -0.90 6.48
N LEU A 138 16.38 -1.72 5.65
CA LEU A 138 16.36 -1.59 4.18
C LEU A 138 14.91 -1.60 3.69
N LEU A 139 14.58 -0.66 2.82
CA LEU A 139 13.22 -0.49 2.28
C LEU A 139 13.27 -0.48 0.76
N PHE A 140 12.27 -1.12 0.15
CA PHE A 140 11.87 -0.86 -1.23
C PHE A 140 10.38 -0.48 -1.27
N ASP A 141 10.08 0.74 -1.69
CA ASP A 141 8.70 1.21 -1.86
C ASP A 141 8.28 1.10 -3.33
N THR A 142 7.38 0.16 -3.62
CA THR A 142 6.96 -0.12 -4.99
C THR A 142 6.11 1.01 -5.60
N GLU A 143 5.36 1.77 -4.79
CA GLU A 143 4.61 2.94 -5.28
C GLU A 143 5.57 4.08 -5.65
N LEU A 144 6.45 4.45 -4.73
CA LEU A 144 7.40 5.53 -4.96
C LEU A 144 8.38 5.17 -6.08
N GLY A 145 8.88 3.93 -6.10
CA GLY A 145 9.75 3.45 -7.18
C GLY A 145 9.08 3.53 -8.56
N ALA A 146 7.84 3.10 -8.67
CA ALA A 146 7.06 3.21 -9.91
C ALA A 146 6.84 4.68 -10.33
N ARG A 147 6.61 5.57 -9.37
CA ARG A 147 6.48 7.02 -9.60
C ARG A 147 7.78 7.64 -10.12
N ILE A 148 8.93 7.29 -9.53
CA ILE A 148 10.26 7.73 -9.98
C ILE A 148 10.57 7.16 -11.37
N ALA A 149 10.20 5.92 -11.65
CA ALA A 149 10.31 5.32 -12.98
C ALA A 149 9.49 6.06 -14.04
N GLY A 150 8.45 6.79 -13.62
CA GLY A 150 7.61 7.61 -14.51
C GLY A 150 6.31 6.96 -14.92
N LEU A 151 5.84 5.93 -14.18
CA LEU A 151 4.57 5.30 -14.47
C LEU A 151 3.38 6.22 -14.13
N PRO A 152 2.33 6.27 -14.97
CA PRO A 152 1.22 7.22 -14.80
C PRO A 152 0.23 6.79 -13.70
N ARG A 153 0.15 5.49 -13.39
CA ARG A 153 -0.76 4.90 -12.40
C ARG A 153 0.05 4.00 -11.49
N VAL A 154 0.22 4.42 -10.24
CA VAL A 154 1.17 3.80 -9.30
C VAL A 154 0.52 3.05 -8.13
N GLY A 155 -0.81 3.02 -8.04
CA GLY A 155 -1.49 2.18 -7.05
C GLY A 155 -1.25 0.69 -7.31
N LEU A 156 -1.33 -0.16 -6.28
CA LEU A 156 -0.98 -1.59 -6.34
C LEU A 156 -1.72 -2.32 -7.46
N GLY A 157 -3.05 -2.29 -7.48
CA GLY A 157 -3.85 -2.94 -8.53
C GLY A 157 -3.47 -2.49 -9.94
N PRO A 158 -3.45 -1.18 -10.25
CA PRO A 158 -2.96 -0.67 -11.54
C PRO A 158 -1.55 -1.09 -11.93
N LEU A 159 -0.62 -1.21 -10.99
CA LEU A 159 0.73 -1.70 -11.28
C LEU A 159 0.74 -3.20 -11.62
N LEU A 160 0.04 -4.01 -10.84
CA LEU A 160 -0.08 -5.44 -11.13
C LEU A 160 -0.75 -5.68 -12.49
N GLU A 161 -1.79 -4.91 -12.80
CA GLU A 161 -2.46 -4.97 -14.11
C GLU A 161 -1.49 -4.64 -15.26
N SER A 162 -0.79 -3.51 -15.16
CA SER A 162 0.05 -3.01 -16.26
C SER A 162 1.37 -3.77 -16.41
N LEU A 163 1.99 -4.21 -15.32
CA LEU A 163 3.32 -4.84 -15.33
C LEU A 163 3.29 -6.36 -15.33
N MET A 164 2.18 -6.95 -14.88
CA MET A 164 2.08 -8.40 -14.67
C MET A 164 0.83 -9.02 -15.32
N GLY A 165 -0.12 -8.21 -15.82
CA GLY A 165 -1.37 -8.72 -16.39
C GLY A 165 -2.28 -9.38 -15.35
N VAL A 166 -2.18 -8.97 -14.08
CA VAL A 166 -2.96 -9.51 -12.95
C VAL A 166 -3.87 -8.44 -12.38
N SER A 167 -5.14 -8.77 -12.17
CA SER A 167 -6.11 -7.89 -11.49
C SER A 167 -6.42 -8.38 -10.08
N LEU A 168 -6.41 -7.47 -9.11
CA LEU A 168 -6.87 -7.73 -7.74
C LEU A 168 -8.34 -7.38 -7.59
N ALA A 169 -9.05 -8.08 -6.71
CA ALA A 169 -10.37 -7.66 -6.24
C ALA A 169 -10.26 -6.31 -5.53
N LYS A 170 -11.13 -5.34 -5.89
CA LYS A 170 -11.05 -3.94 -5.41
C LYS A 170 -11.83 -3.66 -4.12
N GLU A 171 -12.22 -4.67 -3.40
CA GLU A 171 -13.16 -4.53 -2.29
C GLU A 171 -12.39 -4.49 -0.96
N HIS A 172 -12.75 -3.68 0.01
CA HIS A 172 -12.29 -3.69 1.40
C HIS A 172 -11.16 -2.73 1.84
N SER A 173 -10.58 -1.91 0.96
CA SER A 173 -9.56 -0.92 1.37
C SER A 173 -10.05 0.14 2.39
N ALA A 174 -11.37 0.32 2.54
CA ALA A 174 -11.96 1.37 3.39
C ALA A 174 -12.95 0.82 4.44
N VAL A 175 -12.71 -0.39 4.92
CA VAL A 175 -13.55 -1.05 5.94
C VAL A 175 -13.03 -0.77 7.37
N ASP A 176 -13.85 -1.09 8.37
CA ASP A 176 -13.47 -0.93 9.78
C ASP A 176 -12.63 -2.11 10.28
N TRP A 177 -11.33 -2.08 10.01
CA TRP A 177 -10.38 -3.10 10.45
C TRP A 177 -10.30 -3.28 11.97
N SER A 178 -10.94 -2.42 12.76
CA SER A 178 -10.99 -2.58 14.22
C SER A 178 -12.01 -3.63 14.68
N GLN A 179 -12.86 -4.13 13.79
CA GLN A 179 -13.84 -5.16 14.11
C GLN A 179 -13.17 -6.52 14.40
N ARG A 180 -13.82 -7.33 15.24
CA ARG A 180 -13.40 -8.71 15.53
C ARG A 180 -14.65 -9.62 15.66
N PRO A 181 -14.60 -10.86 15.13
CA PRO A 181 -13.53 -11.40 14.27
C PRO A 181 -13.47 -10.68 12.91
N LEU A 182 -12.31 -10.69 12.25
CA LEU A 182 -12.17 -10.18 10.89
C LEU A 182 -12.85 -11.14 9.90
N PRO A 183 -13.70 -10.64 8.98
CA PRO A 183 -14.31 -11.45 7.93
C PRO A 183 -13.28 -12.08 6.99
N SER A 184 -13.56 -13.28 6.47
CA SER A 184 -12.64 -14.03 5.62
C SER A 184 -12.34 -13.34 4.28
N ASP A 185 -13.30 -12.60 3.74
CA ASP A 185 -13.13 -11.81 2.51
C ASP A 185 -12.16 -10.63 2.72
N TRP A 186 -12.18 -9.99 3.91
CA TRP A 186 -11.20 -8.96 4.26
C TRP A 186 -9.80 -9.55 4.45
N LEU A 187 -9.70 -10.70 5.12
CA LEU A 187 -8.43 -11.39 5.29
C LEU A 187 -7.84 -11.82 3.94
N ASN A 188 -8.69 -12.27 3.02
CA ASN A 188 -8.28 -12.62 1.68
C ASN A 188 -7.77 -11.39 0.91
N TYR A 189 -8.47 -10.26 1.00
CA TYR A 189 -8.03 -9.00 0.42
C TYR A 189 -6.64 -8.61 0.95
N ALA A 190 -6.47 -8.55 2.25
CA ALA A 190 -5.20 -8.20 2.90
C ALA A 190 -4.05 -9.16 2.52
N ALA A 191 -4.34 -10.45 2.42
CA ALA A 191 -3.35 -11.44 2.00
C ALA A 191 -2.87 -11.23 0.56
N LEU A 192 -3.77 -10.75 -0.34
CA LEU A 192 -3.44 -10.46 -1.72
C LEU A 192 -2.57 -9.22 -1.90
N ASP A 193 -2.61 -8.26 -0.98
CA ASP A 193 -1.80 -7.04 -1.06
C ASP A 193 -0.29 -7.32 -0.95
N VAL A 194 0.11 -8.45 -0.33
CA VAL A 194 1.51 -8.88 -0.27
C VAL A 194 1.84 -10.06 -1.19
N GLU A 195 0.84 -10.69 -1.82
CA GLU A 195 1.01 -11.95 -2.55
C GLU A 195 2.02 -11.84 -3.70
N LEU A 196 1.97 -10.77 -4.47
CA LEU A 196 2.84 -10.53 -5.63
C LEU A 196 3.80 -9.35 -5.42
N LEU A 197 4.02 -8.93 -4.18
CA LEU A 197 4.77 -7.70 -3.93
C LEU A 197 6.27 -7.87 -4.23
N VAL A 198 6.82 -9.07 -4.05
CA VAL A 198 8.22 -9.38 -4.41
C VAL A 198 8.42 -9.34 -5.92
N GLU A 199 7.53 -9.95 -6.69
CA GLU A 199 7.56 -9.94 -8.14
C GLU A 199 7.37 -8.53 -8.70
N LEU A 200 6.45 -7.76 -8.12
CA LEU A 200 6.23 -6.35 -8.47
C LEU A 200 7.48 -5.53 -8.20
N ARG A 201 8.11 -5.72 -7.03
CA ARG A 201 9.39 -5.07 -6.69
C ARG A 201 10.44 -5.32 -7.75
N ASN A 202 10.59 -6.55 -8.23
CA ASN A 202 11.57 -6.90 -9.25
C ASN A 202 11.29 -6.21 -10.59
N LYS A 203 10.00 -6.08 -10.97
CA LYS A 203 9.61 -5.31 -12.16
C LYS A 203 9.92 -3.83 -12.03
N VAL A 204 9.57 -3.23 -10.89
CA VAL A 204 9.85 -1.79 -10.63
C VAL A 204 11.34 -1.53 -10.54
N TYR A 205 12.12 -2.43 -9.93
CA TYR A 205 13.58 -2.36 -9.87
C TYR A 205 14.18 -2.28 -11.29
N GLN A 206 13.76 -3.21 -12.17
CA GLN A 206 14.25 -3.24 -13.55
C GLN A 206 13.90 -1.95 -14.31
N LEU A 207 12.67 -1.43 -14.15
CA LEU A 207 12.28 -0.17 -14.76
C LEU A 207 13.13 1.02 -14.28
N LEU A 208 13.48 1.05 -12.99
CA LEU A 208 14.35 2.07 -12.44
C LEU A 208 15.78 1.94 -12.96
N GLU A 209 16.28 0.72 -13.09
CA GLU A 209 17.62 0.44 -13.63
C GLU A 209 17.71 0.85 -15.09
N ASP A 210 16.75 0.42 -15.92
CA ASP A 210 16.68 0.77 -17.36
C ASP A 210 16.55 2.28 -17.59
N ALA A 211 15.86 2.99 -16.69
CA ALA A 211 15.73 4.45 -16.72
C ALA A 211 16.95 5.19 -16.15
N GLY A 212 17.96 4.49 -15.59
CA GLY A 212 19.10 5.10 -14.91
C GLY A 212 18.74 5.84 -13.61
N LYS A 213 17.61 5.50 -12.97
CA LYS A 213 17.05 6.19 -11.79
C LYS A 213 17.12 5.36 -10.50
N LEU A 214 17.65 4.14 -10.57
CA LEU A 214 17.67 3.24 -9.40
C LEU A 214 18.33 3.88 -8.19
N GLN A 215 19.48 4.53 -8.37
CA GLN A 215 20.20 5.16 -7.28
C GLN A 215 19.39 6.26 -6.60
N TRP A 216 18.64 7.06 -7.35
CA TRP A 216 17.75 8.09 -6.78
C TRP A 216 16.62 7.47 -5.96
N ALA A 217 16.03 6.36 -6.45
CA ALA A 217 14.98 5.66 -5.72
C ALA A 217 15.52 5.09 -4.39
N LEU A 218 16.70 4.48 -4.39
CA LEU A 218 17.32 3.94 -3.18
C LEU A 218 17.65 5.04 -2.16
N GLU A 219 18.09 6.21 -2.60
CA GLU A 219 18.33 7.38 -1.75
C GLU A 219 17.02 7.90 -1.13
N ASP A 220 15.93 7.97 -1.91
CA ASP A 220 14.61 8.38 -1.42
C ASP A 220 14.04 7.35 -0.42
N PHE A 221 14.20 6.05 -0.67
CA PHE A 221 13.79 5.00 0.28
C PHE A 221 14.57 5.09 1.60
N ALA A 222 15.87 5.32 1.52
CA ALA A 222 16.69 5.53 2.71
C ALA A 222 16.28 6.80 3.48
N ALA A 223 15.93 7.88 2.78
CA ALA A 223 15.45 9.12 3.37
C ALA A 223 14.11 8.93 4.10
N ILE A 224 13.19 8.10 3.56
CA ILE A 224 11.93 7.73 4.23
C ILE A 224 12.21 7.01 5.56
N LEU A 225 13.14 6.05 5.57
CA LEU A 225 13.50 5.34 6.80
C LEU A 225 14.16 6.25 7.84
N ALA A 226 15.02 7.16 7.40
CA ALA A 226 15.73 8.11 8.24
C ALA A 226 14.84 9.25 8.75
N ALA A 227 13.67 9.47 8.15
CA ALA A 227 12.77 10.56 8.53
C ALA A 227 12.26 10.35 9.97
N PRO A 228 12.35 11.40 10.81
CA PRO A 228 11.81 11.33 12.17
C PRO A 228 10.29 11.15 12.13
N PRO A 229 9.70 10.52 13.17
CA PRO A 229 8.26 10.43 13.28
C PRO A 229 7.62 11.82 13.17
N ALA A 230 6.51 11.91 12.45
CA ALA A 230 5.76 13.16 12.36
C ALA A 230 5.33 13.58 13.78
N PRO A 231 5.43 14.87 14.13
CA PRO A 231 5.00 15.33 15.44
C PRO A 231 3.49 15.05 15.64
N PRO A 232 3.06 14.78 16.87
CA PRO A 232 1.65 14.58 17.18
C PRO A 232 0.81 15.74 16.65
N ARG A 233 -0.26 15.43 15.96
CA ARG A 233 -1.16 16.46 15.42
C ARG A 233 -1.89 17.15 16.56
N VAL A 234 -1.82 18.47 16.59
CA VAL A 234 -2.67 19.29 17.46
C VAL A 234 -4.05 19.39 16.82
N ASP A 235 -5.09 19.07 17.58
CA ASP A 235 -6.48 19.10 17.13
C ASP A 235 -6.72 18.29 15.82
N PRO A 236 -6.44 16.98 15.76
CA PRO A 236 -6.56 16.19 14.52
C PRO A 236 -7.98 16.21 13.94
N TRP A 237 -9.00 16.36 14.78
CA TRP A 237 -10.42 16.49 14.42
C TRP A 237 -10.71 17.66 13.49
N ARG A 238 -9.94 18.76 13.53
CA ARG A 238 -10.13 19.93 12.65
C ARG A 238 -9.95 19.61 11.18
N ARG A 239 -9.26 18.53 10.84
CA ARG A 239 -9.00 18.08 9.47
C ARG A 239 -9.95 16.97 9.00
N THR A 240 -10.88 16.54 9.85
CA THR A 240 -11.90 15.56 9.46
C THR A 240 -12.74 16.12 8.32
N SER A 241 -12.96 15.33 7.29
CA SER A 241 -13.77 15.73 6.14
C SER A 241 -15.16 16.19 6.60
N GLY A 242 -15.61 17.32 6.08
CA GLY A 242 -16.90 17.91 6.46
C GLY A 242 -16.91 18.77 7.71
N MET A 243 -15.80 18.85 8.49
CA MET A 243 -15.74 19.69 9.70
C MET A 243 -16.03 21.16 9.45
N HIS A 244 -15.68 21.70 8.28
CA HIS A 244 -16.00 23.07 7.88
C HIS A 244 -17.51 23.34 7.74
N LYS A 245 -18.33 22.29 7.60
CA LYS A 245 -19.80 22.38 7.50
C LYS A 245 -20.50 22.36 8.86
N VAL A 246 -19.77 21.96 9.90
CA VAL A 246 -20.32 21.79 11.25
C VAL A 246 -20.21 23.10 12.01
N LYS A 247 -21.34 23.72 12.38
CA LYS A 247 -21.40 25.00 13.09
C LYS A 247 -21.82 24.80 14.54
N LYS A 248 -20.94 25.15 15.49
CA LYS A 248 -21.20 25.26 16.94
C LYS A 248 -21.01 24.01 17.82
N ARG A 249 -21.30 24.17 19.11
CA ARG A 249 -21.00 23.34 20.28
C ARG A 249 -21.24 21.83 20.12
N ASN A 250 -22.21 21.41 19.33
CA ASN A 250 -22.51 19.99 19.08
C ASN A 250 -21.39 19.28 18.28
N GLN A 251 -20.47 20.02 17.74
CA GLN A 251 -19.32 19.53 16.97
C GLN A 251 -18.17 19.08 17.86
N MET A 252 -18.08 19.66 19.07
CA MET A 252 -17.07 19.26 20.05
C MET A 252 -17.47 18.01 20.83
N ALA A 253 -18.73 17.59 20.74
CA ALA A 253 -19.27 16.42 21.46
C ALA A 253 -19.06 15.11 20.68
N VAL A 254 -18.48 15.16 19.47
CA VAL A 254 -18.23 13.99 18.60
C VAL A 254 -16.73 13.61 18.61
N VAL A 255 -15.94 14.31 19.40
CA VAL A 255 -14.49 14.07 19.50
C VAL A 255 -14.14 13.47 20.85
#